data_baf2eabf494a5553f96346bd70f31fd3
#
_entry.id   baf2eabf494a5553f96346bd70f31fd3
#
_cell.length_a   1.000
_cell.length_b   1.000
_cell.length_c   1.000
_cell.angle_alpha   90.00
_cell.angle_beta   90.00
_cell.angle_gamma   90.00
#
_symmetry.space_group_name_H-M   'P 1'
#
loop_
_entity.id
_entity.type
_entity.pdbx_description
1 polymer ?
#
loop_
_entity_poly.entity_id
_entity_poly.type
_entity_poly.pdbx_seq_one_letter_code
_entity_poly.pdbx_strand_id
1 'polypeptide(L)'
;MANHAHFETIYNGHKNLVYNLCLHYVLNSTDAEDITQEVFVKVYQKYTQYDASQSSLKTWIYRITINHCLDFLKAKNAKKRMGFLTALFGPGSNEPVIDIATINHPGTETEDKAALLHLLQIIYSLPPNQKTALILSKIEDRPQKEVAEIMGLGVKAVESLLQRAKQTIQKKLTESEGL
;
A
#
# COMPACT_ATOMS: atom_id res chain seq x y z
N MET A 1 3.66 3.44 34.10
CA MET A 1 4.80 2.62 33.66
C MET A 1 4.40 1.35 32.91
N ALA A 2 3.35 0.62 33.29
CA ALA A 2 2.92 -0.60 32.57
C ALA A 2 2.54 -0.40 31.08
N ASN A 3 2.00 0.76 30.74
CA ASN A 3 1.56 1.06 29.37
C ASN A 3 2.73 1.26 28.38
N HIS A 4 3.87 1.74 28.85
CA HIS A 4 5.07 1.98 28.01
C HIS A 4 5.77 0.68 27.62
N ALA A 5 5.99 -0.23 28.57
CA ALA A 5 6.64 -1.53 28.31
C ALA A 5 5.80 -2.40 27.37
N HIS A 6 4.46 -2.33 27.50
CA HIS A 6 3.56 -3.05 26.63
C HIS A 6 3.57 -2.48 25.19
N PHE A 7 3.58 -1.15 25.04
CA PHE A 7 3.68 -0.53 23.74
C PHE A 7 5.01 -0.83 23.03
N GLU A 8 6.12 -0.84 23.78
CA GLU A 8 7.43 -1.20 23.25
C GLU A 8 7.44 -2.63 22.68
N THR A 9 6.78 -3.57 23.35
CA THR A 9 6.60 -4.93 22.86
C THR A 9 5.80 -4.95 21.53
N ILE A 10 4.71 -4.19 21.45
CA ILE A 10 3.89 -4.06 20.24
C ILE A 10 4.73 -3.45 19.10
N TYR A 11 5.44 -2.37 19.38
CA TYR A 11 6.30 -1.70 18.40
C TYR A 11 7.36 -2.65 17.86
N ASN A 12 8.14 -3.27 18.73
CA ASN A 12 9.23 -4.16 18.31
C ASN A 12 8.72 -5.40 17.57
N GLY A 13 7.55 -5.92 17.95
CA GLY A 13 6.93 -7.07 17.27
C GLY A 13 6.34 -6.77 15.89
N HIS A 14 6.04 -5.51 15.59
CA HIS A 14 5.29 -5.16 14.37
C HIS A 14 5.94 -4.10 13.48
N LYS A 15 7.05 -3.45 13.90
CA LYS A 15 7.68 -2.36 13.14
C LYS A 15 8.06 -2.75 11.71
N ASN A 16 8.64 -3.93 11.53
CA ASN A 16 9.04 -4.40 10.20
C ASN A 16 7.82 -4.69 9.31
N LEU A 17 6.75 -5.27 9.88
CA LEU A 17 5.50 -5.51 9.18
C LEU A 17 4.89 -4.19 8.70
N VAL A 18 4.79 -3.20 9.58
CA VAL A 18 4.21 -1.89 9.26
C VAL A 18 5.06 -1.18 8.20
N TYR A 19 6.38 -1.15 8.38
CA TYR A 19 7.30 -0.53 7.42
C TYR A 19 7.21 -1.17 6.03
N ASN A 20 7.29 -2.50 5.94
CA ASN A 20 7.20 -3.20 4.66
C ASN A 20 5.85 -2.94 3.98
N LEU A 21 4.76 -3.01 4.74
CA LEU A 21 3.43 -2.71 4.20
C LEU A 21 3.35 -1.26 3.68
N CYS A 22 3.87 -0.28 4.44
CA CYS A 22 3.95 1.11 3.97
C CYS A 22 4.76 1.21 2.68
N LEU A 23 5.94 0.56 2.64
CA LEU A 23 6.80 0.56 1.46
C LEU A 23 6.09 -0.02 0.23
N HIS A 24 5.31 -1.10 0.38
CA HIS A 24 4.49 -1.67 -0.68
C HIS A 24 3.37 -0.75 -1.17
N TYR A 25 2.94 0.23 -0.36
CA TYR A 25 1.94 1.21 -0.78
C TYR A 25 2.53 2.44 -1.45
N VAL A 26 3.67 2.94 -0.97
CA VAL A 26 4.20 4.25 -1.41
C VAL A 26 5.43 4.16 -2.31
N LEU A 27 6.14 3.03 -2.36
CA LEU A 27 7.34 2.76 -3.16
C LEU A 27 8.45 3.82 -2.95
N ASN A 28 8.52 4.40 -1.77
CA ASN A 28 9.54 5.36 -1.37
C ASN A 28 9.89 5.11 0.09
N SER A 29 11.17 4.92 0.40
CA SER A 29 11.62 4.56 1.74
C SER A 29 11.38 5.66 2.76
N THR A 30 11.62 6.92 2.39
CA THR A 30 11.42 8.08 3.27
C THR A 30 9.94 8.24 3.61
N ASP A 31 9.05 8.22 2.61
CA ASP A 31 7.60 8.25 2.83
C ASP A 31 7.15 7.06 3.70
N ALA A 32 7.74 5.86 3.49
CA ALA A 32 7.39 4.66 4.26
C ALA A 32 7.83 4.77 5.73
N GLU A 33 9.00 5.36 6.00
CA GLU A 33 9.49 5.61 7.36
C GLU A 33 8.58 6.61 8.08
N ASP A 34 8.25 7.72 7.45
CA ASP A 34 7.37 8.75 8.01
C ASP A 34 5.99 8.18 8.34
N ILE A 35 5.38 7.47 7.39
CA ILE A 35 4.07 6.82 7.58
C ILE A 35 4.15 5.78 8.70
N THR A 36 5.25 5.01 8.79
CA THR A 36 5.42 4.01 9.85
C THR A 36 5.40 4.67 11.23
N GLN A 37 6.09 5.79 11.40
CA GLN A 37 6.08 6.53 12.67
C GLN A 37 4.66 7.03 13.01
N GLU A 38 3.96 7.63 12.03
CA GLU A 38 2.59 8.13 12.21
C GLU A 38 1.60 6.99 12.53
N VAL A 39 1.78 5.81 11.91
CA VAL A 39 0.97 4.60 12.22
C VAL A 39 1.16 4.20 13.68
N PHE A 40 2.41 4.16 14.19
CA PHE A 40 2.63 3.78 15.58
C PHE A 40 2.16 4.85 16.58
N VAL A 41 2.19 6.13 16.22
CA VAL A 41 1.51 7.17 17.01
C VAL A 41 0.00 6.89 17.09
N LYS A 42 -0.65 6.54 15.97
CA LYS A 42 -2.07 6.17 15.95
C LYS A 42 -2.36 4.88 16.73
N VAL A 43 -1.48 3.88 16.62
CA VAL A 43 -1.58 2.63 17.40
C VAL A 43 -1.54 2.96 18.90
N TYR A 44 -0.59 3.76 19.33
CA TYR A 44 -0.47 4.18 20.74
C TYR A 44 -1.73 4.90 21.24
N GLN A 45 -2.21 5.88 20.46
CA GLN A 45 -3.38 6.69 20.81
C GLN A 45 -4.68 5.88 20.88
N LYS A 46 -4.82 4.88 19.99
CA LYS A 46 -6.04 4.09 19.85
C LYS A 46 -6.00 2.74 20.57
N TYR A 47 -4.88 2.41 21.23
CA TYR A 47 -4.72 1.10 21.83
C TYR A 47 -5.78 0.80 22.90
N THR A 48 -6.22 1.82 23.64
CA THR A 48 -7.31 1.68 24.63
C THR A 48 -8.67 1.33 24.02
N GLN A 49 -8.82 1.50 22.72
CA GLN A 49 -10.03 1.18 21.94
C GLN A 49 -9.92 -0.19 21.24
N TYR A 50 -8.74 -0.83 21.31
CA TYR A 50 -8.55 -2.15 20.74
C TYR A 50 -9.30 -3.20 21.54
N ASP A 51 -10.11 -4.00 20.82
CA ASP A 51 -10.90 -5.10 21.37
C ASP A 51 -10.43 -6.43 20.75
N ALA A 52 -9.75 -7.24 21.58
CA ALA A 52 -9.23 -8.54 21.16
C ALA A 52 -10.34 -9.56 20.80
N SER A 53 -11.59 -9.30 21.19
CA SER A 53 -12.72 -10.17 20.81
C SER A 53 -13.15 -9.96 19.35
N GLN A 54 -12.85 -8.80 18.75
CA GLN A 54 -13.25 -8.45 17.38
C GLN A 54 -12.21 -8.82 16.32
N SER A 55 -10.93 -8.74 16.66
CA SER A 55 -9.86 -9.10 15.72
C SER A 55 -8.52 -9.29 16.45
N SER A 56 -7.59 -10.02 15.82
CA SER A 56 -6.22 -10.09 16.33
C SER A 56 -5.56 -8.71 16.32
N LEU A 57 -4.59 -8.49 17.24
CA LEU A 57 -3.81 -7.24 17.27
C LEU A 57 -3.13 -6.97 15.92
N LYS A 58 -2.63 -8.03 15.27
CA LYS A 58 -2.01 -7.95 13.95
C LYS A 58 -3.00 -7.47 12.88
N THR A 59 -4.20 -8.02 12.81
CA THR A 59 -5.28 -7.59 11.91
C THR A 59 -5.64 -6.12 12.15
N TRP A 60 -5.74 -5.70 13.40
CA TRP A 60 -6.05 -4.32 13.78
C TRP A 60 -4.94 -3.34 13.34
N ILE A 61 -3.65 -3.72 13.52
CA ILE A 61 -2.52 -2.93 13.04
C ILE A 61 -2.52 -2.85 11.50
N TYR A 62 -2.79 -3.95 10.78
CA TYR A 62 -2.94 -3.91 9.32
C TYR A 62 -3.98 -2.88 8.89
N ARG A 63 -5.16 -2.87 9.53
CA ARG A 63 -6.24 -1.90 9.21
C ARG A 63 -5.79 -0.46 9.41
N ILE A 64 -5.13 -0.15 10.53
CA ILE A 64 -4.61 1.20 10.78
C ILE A 64 -3.59 1.59 9.71
N THR A 65 -2.66 0.70 9.40
CA THR A 65 -1.60 0.95 8.42
C THR A 65 -2.17 1.20 7.03
N ILE A 66 -3.05 0.32 6.55
CA ILE A 66 -3.66 0.43 5.22
C ILE A 66 -4.44 1.73 5.09
N ASN A 67 -5.29 2.03 6.06
CA ASN A 67 -6.08 3.27 6.04
C ASN A 67 -5.18 4.50 5.99
N HIS A 68 -4.09 4.49 6.77
CA HIS A 68 -3.14 5.61 6.79
C HIS A 68 -2.39 5.75 5.45
N CYS A 69 -1.94 4.65 4.85
CA CYS A 69 -1.33 4.67 3.52
C CYS A 69 -2.28 5.19 2.44
N LEU A 70 -3.54 4.76 2.46
CA LEU A 70 -4.55 5.23 1.51
C LEU A 70 -4.85 6.72 1.67
N ASP A 71 -4.96 7.22 2.90
CA ASP A 71 -5.15 8.64 3.20
C ASP A 71 -3.94 9.47 2.73
N PHE A 72 -2.71 9.01 2.99
CA PHE A 72 -1.49 9.63 2.52
C PHE A 72 -1.45 9.74 0.98
N LEU A 73 -1.73 8.64 0.29
CA LEU A 73 -1.76 8.62 -1.17
C LEU A 73 -2.85 9.54 -1.74
N LYS A 74 -4.02 9.58 -1.11
CA LYS A 74 -5.10 10.49 -1.49
C LYS A 74 -4.69 11.96 -1.32
N ALA A 75 -4.04 12.30 -0.20
CA ALA A 75 -3.54 13.65 0.05
C ALA A 75 -2.43 14.04 -0.93
N LYS A 76 -1.47 13.12 -1.20
CA LYS A 76 -0.39 13.33 -2.17
C LYS A 76 -0.93 13.58 -3.58
N ASN A 77 -1.94 12.81 -4.00
CA ASN A 77 -2.61 13.00 -5.29
C ASN A 77 -3.45 14.28 -5.35
N ALA A 78 -4.06 14.72 -4.24
CA ALA A 78 -4.78 15.99 -4.18
C ALA A 78 -3.83 17.19 -4.30
N LYS A 79 -2.66 17.16 -3.64
CA LYS A 79 -1.62 18.18 -3.76
C LYS A 79 -1.10 18.28 -5.20
N LYS A 80 -0.88 17.15 -5.88
CA LYS A 80 -0.48 17.14 -7.30
C LYS A 80 -1.53 17.79 -8.21
N ARG A 81 -2.83 17.48 -8.01
CA ARG A 81 -3.92 18.13 -8.75
C ARG A 81 -4.04 19.64 -8.48
N MET A 82 -3.86 20.06 -7.22
CA MET A 82 -3.84 21.49 -6.88
C MET A 82 -2.61 22.19 -7.47
N GLY A 83 -1.43 21.58 -7.42
CA GLY A 83 -0.24 22.09 -8.11
C GLY A 83 -0.43 22.18 -9.62
N PHE A 84 -1.14 21.23 -10.24
CA PHE A 84 -1.53 21.30 -11.65
C PHE A 84 -2.52 22.43 -11.95
N LEU A 85 -3.50 22.69 -11.09
CA LEU A 85 -4.41 23.83 -11.24
C LEU A 85 -3.69 25.18 -11.06
N THR A 86 -2.63 25.22 -10.24
CA THR A 86 -1.78 26.39 -10.06
C THR A 86 -0.77 26.54 -11.21
N ALA A 87 -0.38 25.42 -11.85
CA ALA A 87 0.52 25.35 -13.00
C ALA A 87 -0.23 25.22 -14.33
N LEU A 88 -1.43 25.79 -14.45
CA LEU A 88 -2.33 25.71 -15.63
C LEU A 88 -1.71 26.21 -16.95
N PHE A 89 -0.40 26.44 -16.99
CA PHE A 89 0.35 26.88 -18.18
C PHE A 89 1.64 26.10 -18.44
N GLY A 90 1.82 24.89 -17.85
CA GLY A 90 2.99 24.04 -18.09
C GLY A 90 2.62 22.58 -18.35
N PRO A 91 3.35 21.84 -19.19
CA PRO A 91 3.06 20.42 -19.48
C PRO A 91 3.41 19.56 -18.27
N GLY A 92 2.40 19.13 -17.53
CA GLY A 92 2.54 18.24 -16.38
C GLY A 92 1.99 16.86 -16.70
N SER A 93 2.83 15.83 -16.78
CA SER A 93 2.41 14.44 -16.88
C SER A 93 1.67 13.99 -15.60
N ASN A 94 0.50 13.38 -15.78
CA ASN A 94 -0.34 12.82 -14.72
C ASN A 94 0.12 11.43 -14.23
N GLU A 95 1.36 11.05 -14.50
CA GLU A 95 1.88 9.73 -14.14
C GLU A 95 2.31 9.69 -12.67
N PRO A 96 2.01 8.58 -11.94
CA PRO A 96 2.55 8.38 -10.60
C PRO A 96 4.08 8.31 -10.70
N VAL A 97 4.77 9.24 -10.05
CA VAL A 97 6.22 9.19 -9.95
C VAL A 97 6.57 8.05 -8.98
N ILE A 98 6.90 6.90 -9.55
CA ILE A 98 7.51 5.80 -8.82
C ILE A 98 8.97 6.19 -8.64
N ASP A 99 9.42 6.35 -7.40
CA ASP A 99 10.83 6.61 -7.10
C ASP A 99 11.62 5.31 -7.30
N ILE A 100 12.24 5.23 -8.49
CA ILE A 100 12.95 4.04 -8.97
C ILE A 100 14.21 3.75 -8.13
N ALA A 101 14.71 4.71 -7.36
CA ALA A 101 15.91 4.53 -6.54
C ALA A 101 15.74 3.42 -5.47
N THR A 102 14.51 3.13 -5.06
CA THR A 102 14.22 2.10 -4.05
C THR A 102 14.15 0.68 -4.63
N ILE A 103 14.05 0.53 -5.97
CA ILE A 103 13.92 -0.77 -6.66
C ILE A 103 15.26 -1.19 -7.32
N ASN A 104 16.38 -0.68 -6.85
CA ASN A 104 17.68 -1.12 -7.33
C ASN A 104 18.03 -2.52 -6.79
N HIS A 105 17.57 -3.56 -7.49
CA HIS A 105 18.19 -4.88 -7.41
C HIS A 105 19.39 -4.90 -8.37
N PRO A 106 20.61 -5.05 -7.87
CA PRO A 106 21.77 -5.21 -8.75
C PRO A 106 21.65 -6.56 -9.47
N GLY A 107 21.48 -6.52 -10.79
CA GLY A 107 21.56 -7.73 -11.62
C GLY A 107 20.42 -7.97 -12.62
N THR A 108 19.41 -7.11 -12.72
CA THR A 108 18.39 -7.22 -13.79
C THR A 108 18.84 -6.48 -15.04
N GLU A 109 18.77 -7.14 -16.18
CA GLU A 109 19.01 -6.53 -17.49
C GLU A 109 18.03 -5.38 -17.74
N THR A 110 18.38 -4.42 -18.61
CA THR A 110 17.66 -3.15 -18.78
C THR A 110 16.21 -3.34 -19.23
N GLU A 111 15.93 -4.38 -20.04
CA GLU A 111 14.58 -4.70 -20.53
C GLU A 111 13.66 -5.25 -19.43
N ASP A 112 14.17 -6.17 -18.59
CA ASP A 112 13.42 -6.71 -17.45
C ASP A 112 13.06 -5.62 -16.42
N LYS A 113 13.95 -4.64 -16.25
CA LYS A 113 13.71 -3.50 -15.37
C LYS A 113 12.58 -2.60 -15.91
N ALA A 114 12.57 -2.32 -17.20
CA ALA A 114 11.51 -1.53 -17.84
C ALA A 114 10.16 -2.22 -17.73
N ALA A 115 10.09 -3.53 -18.01
CA ALA A 115 8.88 -4.33 -17.89
C ALA A 115 8.36 -4.37 -16.44
N LEU A 116 9.25 -4.52 -15.45
CA LEU A 116 8.88 -4.48 -14.03
C LEU A 116 8.30 -3.12 -13.63
N LEU A 117 8.94 -2.03 -14.06
CA LEU A 117 8.47 -0.68 -13.78
C LEU A 117 7.08 -0.44 -14.39
N HIS A 118 6.87 -0.86 -15.62
CA HIS A 118 5.59 -0.76 -16.28
C HIS A 118 4.50 -1.56 -15.53
N LEU A 119 4.80 -2.80 -15.14
CA LEU A 119 3.88 -3.61 -14.32
C LEU A 119 3.53 -2.92 -13.00
N LEU A 120 4.52 -2.34 -12.32
CA LEU A 120 4.29 -1.58 -11.09
C LEU A 120 3.40 -0.37 -11.33
N GLN A 121 3.61 0.41 -12.39
CA GLN A 121 2.73 1.54 -12.75
C GLN A 121 1.28 1.08 -12.92
N ILE A 122 1.05 -0.04 -13.62
CA ILE A 122 -0.29 -0.62 -13.78
C ILE A 122 -0.90 -0.98 -12.42
N ILE A 123 -0.16 -1.71 -11.58
CA ILE A 123 -0.63 -2.12 -10.24
C ILE A 123 -1.00 -0.90 -9.39
N TYR A 124 -0.16 0.14 -9.39
CA TYR A 124 -0.40 1.34 -8.59
C TYR A 124 -1.52 2.24 -9.15
N SER A 125 -1.89 2.06 -10.42
CA SER A 125 -3.06 2.70 -11.03
C SER A 125 -4.40 2.02 -10.70
N LEU A 126 -4.38 0.82 -10.09
CA LEU A 126 -5.60 0.09 -9.72
C LEU A 126 -6.44 0.88 -8.70
N PRO A 127 -7.78 0.69 -8.71
CA PRO A 127 -8.65 1.18 -7.66
C PRO A 127 -8.17 0.73 -6.27
N PRO A 128 -8.31 1.56 -5.22
CA PRO A 128 -7.73 1.30 -3.89
C PRO A 128 -8.02 -0.10 -3.34
N ASN A 129 -9.28 -0.57 -3.42
CA ASN A 129 -9.64 -1.90 -2.90
C ASN A 129 -9.02 -3.06 -3.71
N GLN A 130 -8.89 -2.91 -5.04
CA GLN A 130 -8.23 -3.91 -5.87
C GLN A 130 -6.73 -3.96 -5.56
N LYS A 131 -6.09 -2.81 -5.44
CA LYS A 131 -4.69 -2.70 -5.05
C LYS A 131 -4.44 -3.30 -3.68
N THR A 132 -5.26 -2.98 -2.68
CA THR A 132 -5.15 -3.53 -1.32
C THR A 132 -5.28 -5.05 -1.31
N ALA A 133 -6.31 -5.60 -1.99
CA ALA A 133 -6.47 -7.05 -2.08
C ALA A 133 -5.25 -7.72 -2.75
N LEU A 134 -4.71 -7.11 -3.80
CA LEU A 134 -3.53 -7.61 -4.51
C LEU A 134 -2.27 -7.57 -3.63
N ILE A 135 -1.99 -6.44 -2.97
CA ILE A 135 -0.84 -6.29 -2.06
C ILE A 135 -0.92 -7.35 -0.96
N LEU A 136 -2.03 -7.44 -0.24
CA LEU A 136 -2.18 -8.38 0.86
C LEU A 136 -2.07 -9.84 0.41
N SER A 137 -2.69 -10.20 -0.73
CA SER A 137 -2.74 -11.59 -1.19
C SER A 137 -1.49 -12.05 -1.92
N LYS A 138 -0.80 -11.16 -2.69
CA LYS A 138 0.28 -11.53 -3.60
C LYS A 138 1.66 -11.04 -3.16
N ILE A 139 1.74 -9.93 -2.44
CA ILE A 139 3.01 -9.39 -1.96
C ILE A 139 3.24 -9.80 -0.50
N GLU A 140 2.21 -9.67 0.35
CA GLU A 140 2.25 -10.08 1.75
C GLU A 140 1.96 -11.56 1.97
N ASP A 141 1.59 -12.29 0.91
CA ASP A 141 1.25 -13.72 0.92
C ASP A 141 0.23 -14.11 2.01
N ARG A 142 -0.81 -13.26 2.19
CA ARG A 142 -1.87 -13.53 3.16
C ARG A 142 -2.94 -14.43 2.55
N PRO A 143 -3.41 -15.46 3.30
CA PRO A 143 -4.57 -16.26 2.88
C PRO A 143 -5.80 -15.37 2.65
N GLN A 144 -6.63 -15.72 1.68
CA GLN A 144 -7.82 -14.91 1.32
C GLN A 144 -8.75 -14.65 2.51
N LYS A 145 -8.83 -15.60 3.46
CA LYS A 145 -9.61 -15.43 4.68
C LYS A 145 -9.05 -14.31 5.57
N GLU A 146 -7.73 -14.23 5.73
CA GLU A 146 -7.05 -13.17 6.49
C GLU A 146 -7.19 -11.83 5.75
N VAL A 147 -7.06 -11.81 4.41
CA VAL A 147 -7.30 -10.63 3.59
C VAL A 147 -8.72 -10.10 3.78
N ALA A 148 -9.71 -10.98 3.75
CA ALA A 148 -11.11 -10.65 3.97
C ALA A 148 -11.33 -10.05 5.37
N GLU A 149 -10.72 -10.64 6.39
CA GLU A 149 -10.76 -10.13 7.76
C GLU A 149 -10.11 -8.74 7.84
N ILE A 150 -8.89 -8.56 7.31
CA ILE A 150 -8.19 -7.26 7.31
C ILE A 150 -9.02 -6.19 6.60
N MET A 151 -9.58 -6.50 5.44
CA MET A 151 -10.37 -5.56 4.64
C MET A 151 -11.79 -5.33 5.17
N GLY A 152 -12.25 -6.12 6.13
CA GLY A 152 -13.64 -6.09 6.61
C GLY A 152 -14.64 -6.51 5.53
N LEU A 153 -14.28 -7.47 4.68
CA LEU A 153 -15.06 -7.95 3.54
C LEU A 153 -15.32 -9.46 3.66
N GLY A 154 -16.26 -9.97 2.88
CA GLY A 154 -16.40 -11.42 2.69
C GLY A 154 -15.34 -11.99 1.74
N VAL A 155 -14.99 -13.28 1.90
CA VAL A 155 -13.99 -13.96 1.05
C VAL A 155 -14.34 -13.86 -0.44
N LYS A 156 -15.61 -14.05 -0.81
CA LYS A 156 -16.09 -13.92 -2.21
C LYS A 156 -15.89 -12.49 -2.77
N ALA A 157 -15.98 -11.47 -1.92
CA ALA A 157 -15.71 -10.10 -2.34
C ALA A 157 -14.22 -9.89 -2.62
N VAL A 158 -13.33 -10.47 -1.80
CA VAL A 158 -11.89 -10.44 -2.04
C VAL A 158 -11.53 -11.18 -3.34
N GLU A 159 -12.10 -12.35 -3.59
CA GLU A 159 -11.92 -13.09 -4.85
C GLU A 159 -12.32 -12.24 -6.06
N SER A 160 -13.48 -11.58 -5.98
CA SER A 160 -13.96 -10.69 -7.03
C SER A 160 -13.03 -9.48 -7.26
N LEU A 161 -12.46 -8.91 -6.18
CA LEU A 161 -11.49 -7.82 -6.28
C LEU A 161 -10.20 -8.28 -6.96
N LEU A 162 -9.67 -9.45 -6.59
CA LEU A 162 -8.48 -10.06 -7.20
C LEU A 162 -8.69 -10.38 -8.68
N GLN A 163 -9.86 -10.93 -9.02
CA GLN A 163 -10.21 -11.21 -10.42
C GLN A 163 -10.26 -9.93 -11.26
N ARG A 164 -10.91 -8.87 -10.76
CA ARG A 164 -10.95 -7.57 -11.44
C ARG A 164 -9.57 -6.94 -11.57
N ALA A 165 -8.74 -7.02 -10.52
CA ALA A 165 -7.36 -6.55 -10.56
C ALA A 165 -6.58 -7.26 -11.66
N LYS A 166 -6.66 -8.61 -11.74
CA LYS A 166 -6.02 -9.41 -12.80
C LYS A 166 -6.49 -8.99 -14.19
N GLN A 167 -7.79 -8.86 -14.40
CA GLN A 167 -8.36 -8.44 -15.69
C GLN A 167 -7.86 -7.03 -16.12
N THR A 168 -7.83 -6.09 -15.15
CA THR A 168 -7.35 -4.73 -15.42
C THR A 168 -5.87 -4.73 -15.79
N ILE A 169 -5.04 -5.52 -15.08
CA ILE A 169 -3.61 -5.64 -15.37
C ILE A 169 -3.41 -6.25 -16.75
N GLN A 170 -4.06 -7.37 -17.06
CA GLN A 170 -3.96 -8.03 -18.36
C GLN A 170 -4.35 -7.08 -19.50
N LYS A 171 -5.48 -6.39 -19.37
CA LYS A 171 -5.94 -5.42 -20.37
C LYS A 171 -4.89 -4.34 -20.64
N LYS A 172 -4.36 -3.72 -19.60
CA LYS A 172 -3.36 -2.64 -19.75
C LYS A 172 -2.04 -3.13 -20.32
N LEU A 173 -1.58 -4.33 -19.98
CA LEU A 173 -0.38 -4.93 -20.57
C LEU A 173 -0.58 -5.16 -22.07
N THR A 174 -1.71 -5.74 -22.49
CA THR A 174 -2.00 -5.98 -23.92
C THR A 174 -2.12 -4.67 -24.71
N GLU A 175 -2.70 -3.62 -24.13
CA GLU A 175 -2.79 -2.29 -24.74
C GLU A 175 -1.43 -1.64 -24.94
N SER A 176 -0.45 -1.93 -24.09
CA SER A 176 0.92 -1.39 -24.19
C SER A 176 1.83 -2.18 -25.13
N GLU A 177 1.55 -3.47 -25.38
CA GLU A 177 2.31 -4.31 -26.33
C GLU A 177 1.85 -4.13 -27.77
N GLY A 178 0.71 -3.49 -28.00
CA GLY A 178 0.12 -3.24 -29.31
C GLY A 178 0.46 -1.88 -29.94
N LEU A 179 1.37 -1.11 -29.28
CA LEU A 179 1.92 0.17 -29.75
C LEU A 179 3.39 0.01 -30.13
#